data_e3aee4bc9d5fb0c33a40df78ae89bb72
#
_entry.id   e3aee4bc9d5fb0c33a40df78ae89bb72
#
_cell.length_a   1.000
_cell.length_b   1.000
_cell.length_c   1.000
_cell.angle_alpha   90.00
_cell.angle_beta   90.00
_cell.angle_gamma   90.00
#
_symmetry.space_group_name_H-M   'P 1'
#
loop_
_entity.id
_entity.type
_entity.pdbx_description
1 polymer ?
#
loop_
_entity_poly.entity_id
_entity_poly.type
_entity_poly.pdbx_seq_one_letter_code
_entity_poly.pdbx_strand_id
1 'polypeptide(L)'
;PALLRGAASCDLPTIGVSGGPMLNGQHQGDTIGSGTGVWKLDADLNAGLISEDDFVEAEISMSRSKGHCMTMGTASTMASMVESLGMALPHNAAIPAVDARRYSNAYLSGKRIVEMVKEDLIMSKIITKESFENAIKVNGAVGGSTNAVIHMAAIAGRMEIDLTLDDWERCGKEVPTLVNLQPSGTYLMEDFYYAGGLPAVLNRLLDKGLLYGEALTVNGKTIKENNSKSVCWNDDVIRTFDNPLTKDGGIKVLKGNIAPDGAILKPSAASPHLMQHTGKAVVFESIEEFHNKIHDPNLDVDENSILVLKNCGPKGYPGMAEVGN
;
A
#
# COMPACT_ATOMS: atom_id res chain seq x y z
N PRO A 1 3.38 9.13 5.10
CA PRO A 1 4.12 8.54 6.27
C PRO A 1 4.91 9.58 7.06
N ALA A 2 5.70 10.45 6.40
CA ALA A 2 6.57 11.41 7.10
C ALA A 2 5.82 12.35 8.04
N LEU A 3 4.68 12.91 7.60
CA LEU A 3 3.86 13.80 8.43
C LEU A 3 3.29 13.06 9.65
N LEU A 4 2.78 11.84 9.48
CA LEU A 4 2.25 11.07 10.61
C LEU A 4 3.36 10.69 11.60
N ARG A 5 4.55 10.32 11.09
CA ARG A 5 5.71 10.06 11.94
C ARG A 5 6.16 11.31 12.71
N GLY A 6 6.15 12.48 12.07
CA GLY A 6 6.44 13.76 12.72
C GLY A 6 5.42 14.08 13.82
N ALA A 7 4.14 13.91 13.53
CA ALA A 7 3.05 14.09 14.50
C ALA A 7 3.17 13.13 15.70
N ALA A 8 3.52 11.86 15.44
CA ALA A 8 3.77 10.86 16.47
C ALA A 8 4.88 11.28 17.46
N SER A 9 5.89 12.02 17.01
CA SER A 9 6.95 12.53 17.88
C SER A 9 6.48 13.65 18.82
N CYS A 10 5.36 14.31 18.51
CA CYS A 10 4.80 15.40 19.30
C CYS A 10 3.65 14.94 20.21
N ASP A 11 3.06 13.81 19.91
CA ASP A 11 1.87 13.25 20.59
C ASP A 11 0.75 14.27 20.82
N LEU A 12 0.42 15.03 19.78
CA LEU A 12 -0.65 16.03 19.83
C LEU A 12 -1.90 15.51 19.13
N PRO A 13 -3.11 16.09 19.38
CA PRO A 13 -4.29 15.85 18.58
C PRO A 13 -3.97 15.98 17.10
N THR A 14 -4.15 14.93 16.33
CA THR A 14 -3.76 14.85 14.93
C THR A 14 -4.81 14.10 14.13
N ILE A 15 -5.09 14.57 12.92
CA ILE A 15 -5.96 13.89 11.95
C ILE A 15 -5.32 13.89 10.58
N GLY A 16 -5.26 12.71 9.97
CA GLY A 16 -4.71 12.54 8.62
C GLY A 16 -5.72 12.86 7.53
N VAL A 17 -5.31 13.66 6.56
CA VAL A 17 -6.07 13.88 5.32
C VAL A 17 -5.15 13.57 4.15
N SER A 18 -5.47 12.52 3.39
CA SER A 18 -4.70 12.16 2.19
C SER A 18 -5.14 12.99 0.99
N GLY A 19 -4.21 13.20 0.03
CA GLY A 19 -4.52 13.94 -1.21
C GLY A 19 -5.48 13.20 -2.13
N GLY A 20 -5.51 11.88 -2.06
CA GLY A 20 -6.33 11.01 -2.89
C GLY A 20 -5.66 10.56 -4.19
N PRO A 21 -6.10 9.43 -4.76
CA PRO A 21 -5.60 8.91 -6.02
C PRO A 21 -6.03 9.75 -7.22
N MET A 22 -5.28 9.66 -8.31
CA MET A 22 -5.71 10.11 -9.63
C MET A 22 -6.94 9.31 -10.09
N LEU A 23 -7.69 9.87 -11.04
CA LEU A 23 -8.71 9.13 -11.80
C LEU A 23 -8.03 8.05 -12.67
N ASN A 24 -8.78 7.00 -12.98
CA ASN A 24 -8.31 5.92 -13.85
C ASN A 24 -7.82 6.47 -15.20
N GLY A 25 -6.63 6.07 -15.65
CA GLY A 25 -6.14 6.34 -16.99
C GLY A 25 -6.97 5.60 -18.04
N GLN A 26 -7.06 6.16 -19.25
CA GLN A 26 -7.77 5.57 -20.37
C GLN A 26 -6.94 5.73 -21.64
N HIS A 27 -6.59 4.64 -22.30
CA HIS A 27 -5.81 4.64 -23.55
C HIS A 27 -6.33 3.58 -24.49
N GLN A 28 -6.67 3.98 -25.73
CA GLN A 28 -7.16 3.09 -26.81
C GLN A 28 -8.29 2.12 -26.39
N GLY A 29 -9.19 2.58 -25.49
CA GLY A 29 -10.32 1.78 -24.98
C GLY A 29 -10.01 0.97 -23.71
N ASP A 30 -8.75 0.86 -23.32
CA ASP A 30 -8.33 0.15 -22.13
C ASP A 30 -8.13 1.09 -20.93
N THR A 31 -8.42 0.57 -19.74
CA THR A 31 -8.09 1.24 -18.48
C THR A 31 -6.65 0.96 -18.10
N ILE A 32 -5.86 2.02 -17.92
CA ILE A 32 -4.43 1.91 -17.61
C ILE A 32 -4.11 2.60 -16.27
N GLY A 33 -3.21 1.99 -15.50
CA GLY A 33 -2.71 2.51 -14.23
C GLY A 33 -1.28 3.04 -14.36
N SER A 34 -0.98 4.11 -13.64
CA SER A 34 0.33 4.79 -13.67
C SER A 34 1.50 3.96 -13.12
N GLY A 35 1.24 2.87 -12.41
CA GLY A 35 2.29 1.98 -11.92
C GLY A 35 2.60 0.88 -12.95
N THR A 36 1.78 -0.16 -12.96
CA THR A 36 1.98 -1.36 -13.80
C THR A 36 1.94 -1.05 -15.30
N GLY A 37 1.13 -0.06 -15.72
CA GLY A 37 1.01 0.32 -17.14
C GLY A 37 2.33 0.86 -17.71
N VAL A 38 3.04 1.69 -16.97
CA VAL A 38 4.34 2.27 -17.41
C VAL A 38 5.36 1.16 -17.65
N TRP A 39 5.51 0.23 -16.72
CA TRP A 39 6.48 -0.86 -16.84
C TRP A 39 6.25 -1.74 -18.09
N LYS A 40 4.97 -2.05 -18.36
CA LYS A 40 4.62 -2.81 -19.57
C LYS A 40 4.93 -2.02 -20.83
N LEU A 41 4.54 -0.75 -20.88
CA LEU A 41 4.78 0.11 -22.03
C LEU A 41 6.27 0.35 -22.30
N ASP A 42 7.07 0.50 -21.25
CA ASP A 42 8.53 0.61 -21.36
C ASP A 42 9.12 -0.69 -21.94
N ALA A 43 8.68 -1.85 -21.47
CA ALA A 43 9.10 -3.13 -22.04
C ALA A 43 8.69 -3.29 -23.50
N ASP A 44 7.47 -2.88 -23.87
CA ASP A 44 6.96 -2.94 -25.25
C ASP A 44 7.73 -1.97 -26.16
N LEU A 45 8.09 -0.78 -25.67
CA LEU A 45 8.93 0.19 -26.38
C LEU A 45 10.35 -0.38 -26.63
N ASN A 46 10.98 -0.90 -25.58
CA ASN A 46 12.32 -1.50 -25.67
C ASN A 46 12.36 -2.73 -26.59
N ALA A 47 11.24 -3.47 -26.67
CA ALA A 47 11.08 -4.58 -27.60
C ALA A 47 10.72 -4.14 -29.03
N GLY A 48 10.51 -2.85 -29.29
CA GLY A 48 10.11 -2.32 -30.59
C GLY A 48 8.68 -2.67 -31.01
N LEU A 49 7.81 -3.01 -30.05
CA LEU A 49 6.40 -3.35 -30.27
C LEU A 49 5.51 -2.13 -30.38
N ILE A 50 5.91 -1.01 -29.80
CA ILE A 50 5.25 0.30 -29.89
C ILE A 50 6.27 1.38 -30.24
N SER A 51 5.80 2.51 -30.77
CA SER A 51 6.63 3.67 -31.05
C SER A 51 6.82 4.58 -29.81
N GLU A 52 7.79 5.50 -29.86
CA GLU A 52 7.94 6.54 -28.84
C GLU A 52 6.69 7.43 -28.75
N ASP A 53 6.03 7.74 -29.87
CA ASP A 53 4.81 8.54 -29.92
C ASP A 53 3.65 7.81 -29.21
N ASP A 54 3.49 6.49 -29.42
CA ASP A 54 2.50 5.66 -28.72
C ASP A 54 2.77 5.63 -27.21
N PHE A 55 4.04 5.50 -26.82
CA PHE A 55 4.43 5.52 -25.41
C PHE A 55 4.07 6.86 -24.74
N VAL A 56 4.43 7.98 -25.38
CA VAL A 56 4.13 9.33 -24.86
C VAL A 56 2.61 9.56 -24.78
N GLU A 57 1.83 9.13 -25.78
CA GLU A 57 0.37 9.23 -25.74
C GLU A 57 -0.22 8.44 -24.58
N ALA A 58 0.25 7.22 -24.36
CA ALA A 58 -0.18 6.39 -23.24
C ALA A 58 0.20 7.00 -21.89
N GLU A 59 1.40 7.56 -21.75
CA GLU A 59 1.85 8.25 -20.54
C GLU A 59 0.96 9.46 -20.19
N ILE A 60 0.66 10.29 -21.18
CA ILE A 60 -0.27 11.42 -21.01
C ILE A 60 -1.66 10.91 -20.59
N SER A 61 -2.13 9.83 -21.16
CA SER A 61 -3.43 9.22 -20.88
C SER A 61 -3.53 8.64 -19.47
N MET A 62 -2.41 8.20 -18.90
CA MET A 62 -2.33 7.75 -17.50
C MET A 62 -2.43 8.91 -16.52
N SER A 63 -1.87 10.07 -16.81
CA SER A 63 -1.82 11.25 -15.92
C SER A 63 -3.05 12.14 -16.05
N ARG A 64 -4.24 11.55 -16.01
CA ARG A 64 -5.52 12.23 -16.34
C ARG A 64 -5.95 13.31 -15.36
N SER A 65 -5.49 13.27 -14.11
CA SER A 65 -5.86 14.23 -13.07
C SER A 65 -4.76 14.40 -12.03
N LYS A 66 -4.87 15.43 -11.20
CA LYS A 66 -4.07 15.51 -9.97
C LYS A 66 -4.38 14.34 -9.04
N GLY A 67 -3.44 13.98 -8.19
CA GLY A 67 -3.55 12.88 -7.23
C GLY A 67 -2.27 12.06 -7.18
N HIS A 68 -2.20 11.12 -6.26
CA HIS A 68 -1.15 10.11 -6.26
C HIS A 68 -1.50 8.95 -7.22
N CYS A 69 -0.55 8.04 -7.45
CA CYS A 69 -0.77 6.86 -8.29
C CYS A 69 -2.09 6.15 -7.95
N MET A 70 -2.85 5.78 -8.96
CA MET A 70 -4.17 5.15 -8.84
C MET A 70 -4.11 3.63 -8.62
N THR A 71 -2.93 3.03 -8.55
CA THR A 71 -2.78 1.62 -8.17
C THR A 71 -2.68 1.46 -6.65
N MET A 72 -2.76 0.23 -6.12
CA MET A 72 -2.48 -0.08 -4.72
C MET A 72 -0.96 -0.14 -4.47
N GLY A 73 -0.26 0.91 -4.88
CA GLY A 73 1.13 1.17 -4.55
C GLY A 73 1.29 1.75 -3.15
N THR A 74 2.47 2.28 -2.84
CA THR A 74 2.81 2.77 -1.48
C THR A 74 1.89 3.90 -1.02
N ALA A 75 1.52 4.84 -1.89
CA ALA A 75 0.68 5.98 -1.53
C ALA A 75 -0.72 5.54 -1.09
N SER A 76 -1.41 4.72 -1.90
CA SER A 76 -2.73 4.17 -1.58
C SER A 76 -2.68 3.24 -0.36
N THR A 77 -1.64 2.42 -0.26
CA THR A 77 -1.41 1.56 0.91
C THR A 77 -1.29 2.40 2.17
N MET A 78 -0.44 3.41 2.19
CA MET A 78 -0.25 4.21 3.40
C MET A 78 -1.46 5.09 3.74
N ALA A 79 -2.24 5.54 2.75
CA ALA A 79 -3.53 6.17 3.01
C ALA A 79 -4.50 5.20 3.71
N SER A 80 -4.54 3.94 3.25
CA SER A 80 -5.33 2.87 3.88
C SER A 80 -4.83 2.54 5.29
N MET A 81 -3.51 2.50 5.51
CA MET A 81 -2.92 2.27 6.83
C MET A 81 -3.29 3.39 7.82
N VAL A 82 -3.21 4.66 7.41
CA VAL A 82 -3.57 5.81 8.26
C VAL A 82 -5.04 5.74 8.69
N GLU A 83 -5.94 5.36 7.77
CA GLU A 83 -7.36 5.17 8.09
C GLU A 83 -7.57 3.95 9.02
N SER A 84 -6.87 2.84 8.77
CA SER A 84 -6.95 1.62 9.59
C SER A 84 -6.37 1.79 11.00
N LEU A 85 -5.36 2.65 11.16
CA LEU A 85 -4.84 3.06 12.46
C LEU A 85 -5.81 3.95 13.25
N GLY A 86 -6.95 4.32 12.67
CA GLY A 86 -7.90 5.25 13.27
C GLY A 86 -7.54 6.72 13.12
N MET A 87 -6.48 7.07 12.38
CA MET A 87 -5.93 8.43 12.28
C MET A 87 -6.53 9.29 11.17
N ALA A 88 -7.57 8.80 10.48
CA ALA A 88 -8.31 9.54 9.45
C ALA A 88 -9.82 9.28 9.57
N LEU A 89 -10.62 10.16 9.01
CA LEU A 89 -12.08 9.92 8.87
C LEU A 89 -12.32 8.77 7.87
N PRO A 90 -13.42 8.01 8.01
CA PRO A 90 -13.78 6.97 7.07
C PRO A 90 -13.82 7.46 5.61
N HIS A 91 -13.48 6.57 4.68
CA HIS A 91 -13.34 6.80 3.23
C HIS A 91 -12.15 7.68 2.81
N ASN A 92 -11.39 8.26 3.76
CA ASN A 92 -10.27 9.14 3.42
C ASN A 92 -9.24 8.48 2.48
N ALA A 93 -9.01 7.17 2.60
CA ALA A 93 -7.98 6.48 1.82
C ALA A 93 -8.27 6.49 0.30
N ALA A 94 -9.53 6.31 -0.11
CA ALA A 94 -9.88 5.97 -1.48
C ALA A 94 -10.54 7.08 -2.30
N ILE A 95 -11.08 8.14 -1.67
CA ILE A 95 -11.74 9.24 -2.40
C ILE A 95 -10.78 9.83 -3.44
N PRO A 96 -11.11 9.90 -4.74
CA PRO A 96 -10.26 10.52 -5.75
C PRO A 96 -9.91 11.98 -5.43
N ALA A 97 -8.71 12.41 -5.82
CA ALA A 97 -8.19 13.74 -5.48
C ALA A 97 -9.05 14.91 -6.04
N VAL A 98 -9.73 14.67 -7.16
CA VAL A 98 -10.58 15.67 -7.84
C VAL A 98 -12.06 15.58 -7.47
N ASP A 99 -12.45 14.59 -6.67
CA ASP A 99 -13.83 14.40 -6.24
C ASP A 99 -14.21 15.45 -5.18
N ALA A 100 -15.41 16.03 -5.31
CA ALA A 100 -15.92 17.03 -4.36
C ALA A 100 -15.98 16.50 -2.91
N ARG A 101 -16.18 15.19 -2.73
CA ARG A 101 -16.16 14.52 -1.42
C ARG A 101 -14.81 14.58 -0.73
N ARG A 102 -13.70 14.74 -1.49
CA ARG A 102 -12.37 14.98 -0.93
C ARG A 102 -12.33 16.31 -0.15
N TYR A 103 -12.90 17.36 -0.72
CA TYR A 103 -13.00 18.65 -0.04
C TYR A 103 -13.93 18.59 1.18
N SER A 104 -15.05 17.86 1.06
CA SER A 104 -15.95 17.62 2.20
C SER A 104 -15.25 16.85 3.34
N ASN A 105 -14.47 15.83 3.02
CA ASN A 105 -13.69 15.08 4.02
C ASN A 105 -12.64 15.96 4.70
N ALA A 106 -11.94 16.81 3.94
CA ALA A 106 -10.98 17.77 4.49
C ALA A 106 -11.67 18.81 5.41
N TYR A 107 -12.83 19.34 5.00
CA TYR A 107 -13.60 20.27 5.82
C TYR A 107 -14.06 19.62 7.15
N LEU A 108 -14.60 18.41 7.08
CA LEU A 108 -15.01 17.65 8.27
C LEU A 108 -13.85 17.33 9.18
N SER A 109 -12.68 17.00 8.61
CA SER A 109 -11.45 16.79 9.37
C SER A 109 -11.00 18.05 10.09
N GLY A 110 -11.08 19.22 9.42
CA GLY A 110 -10.80 20.52 10.03
C GLY A 110 -11.76 20.90 11.16
N LYS A 111 -13.02 20.53 11.06
CA LYS A 111 -13.97 20.67 12.20
C LYS A 111 -13.61 19.70 13.34
N ARG A 112 -13.32 18.46 13.01
CA ARG A 112 -13.07 17.42 14.01
C ARG A 112 -11.81 17.68 14.82
N ILE A 113 -10.74 18.19 14.21
CA ILE A 113 -9.49 18.46 14.96
C ILE A 113 -9.70 19.47 16.09
N VAL A 114 -10.58 20.44 15.93
CA VAL A 114 -10.90 21.41 16.97
C VAL A 114 -11.56 20.73 18.17
N GLU A 115 -12.45 19.78 17.93
CA GLU A 115 -13.08 19.00 19.01
C GLU A 115 -12.08 18.05 19.67
N MET A 116 -11.19 17.40 18.90
CA MET A 116 -10.12 16.56 19.45
C MET A 116 -9.20 17.32 20.40
N VAL A 117 -8.89 18.59 20.11
CA VAL A 117 -8.12 19.45 21.03
C VAL A 117 -8.88 19.68 22.34
N LYS A 118 -10.20 19.95 22.29
CA LYS A 118 -11.02 20.13 23.50
C LYS A 118 -11.17 18.86 24.32
N GLU A 119 -11.20 17.70 23.65
CA GLU A 119 -11.31 16.37 24.25
C GLU A 119 -9.94 15.84 24.76
N ASP A 120 -8.86 16.56 24.46
CA ASP A 120 -7.48 16.07 24.66
C ASP A 120 -7.27 14.68 24.03
N LEU A 121 -7.84 14.48 22.82
CA LEU A 121 -7.70 13.23 22.07
C LEU A 121 -6.42 13.25 21.28
N ILE A 122 -5.32 12.87 21.92
CA ILE A 122 -3.96 12.78 21.39
C ILE A 122 -3.71 11.46 20.66
N MET A 123 -2.61 11.37 19.90
CA MET A 123 -2.30 10.20 19.08
C MET A 123 -2.14 8.91 19.91
N SER A 124 -1.48 8.97 21.06
CA SER A 124 -1.24 7.81 21.93
C SER A 124 -2.53 7.20 22.52
N LYS A 125 -3.64 7.95 22.54
CA LYS A 125 -4.96 7.42 22.90
C LYS A 125 -5.62 6.63 21.79
N ILE A 126 -5.17 6.78 20.54
CA ILE A 126 -5.73 6.15 19.33
C ILE A 126 -4.80 5.05 18.82
N ILE A 127 -3.51 5.37 18.70
CA ILE A 127 -2.50 4.45 18.18
C ILE A 127 -2.03 3.53 19.29
N THR A 128 -2.40 2.26 19.19
CA THR A 128 -2.03 1.18 20.11
C THR A 128 -1.42 0.01 19.34
N LYS A 129 -0.94 -1.01 20.05
CA LYS A 129 -0.47 -2.25 19.39
C LYS A 129 -1.58 -2.88 18.56
N GLU A 130 -2.82 -2.90 19.06
CA GLU A 130 -4.00 -3.45 18.37
C GLU A 130 -4.33 -2.67 17.10
N SER A 131 -4.18 -1.34 17.10
CA SER A 131 -4.39 -0.54 15.88
C SER A 131 -3.34 -0.85 14.80
N PHE A 132 -2.09 -1.14 15.18
CA PHE A 132 -1.07 -1.63 14.25
C PHE A 132 -1.39 -3.02 13.73
N GLU A 133 -1.83 -3.94 14.56
CA GLU A 133 -2.25 -5.28 14.13
C GLU A 133 -3.43 -5.22 13.16
N ASN A 134 -4.41 -4.35 13.42
CA ASN A 134 -5.48 -4.06 12.47
C ASN A 134 -4.92 -3.59 11.12
N ALA A 135 -4.00 -2.63 11.14
CA ALA A 135 -3.41 -2.09 9.93
C ALA A 135 -2.61 -3.15 9.14
N ILE A 136 -1.86 -4.04 9.82
CA ILE A 136 -1.16 -5.16 9.17
C ILE A 136 -2.15 -6.11 8.47
N LYS A 137 -3.24 -6.47 9.14
CA LYS A 137 -4.29 -7.31 8.56
C LYS A 137 -4.95 -6.65 7.36
N VAL A 138 -5.22 -5.35 7.46
CA VAL A 138 -5.74 -4.56 6.33
C VAL A 138 -4.75 -4.53 5.18
N ASN A 139 -3.43 -4.36 5.45
CA ASN A 139 -2.40 -4.42 4.41
C ASN A 139 -2.45 -5.74 3.64
N GLY A 140 -2.66 -6.86 4.33
CA GLY A 140 -2.88 -8.17 3.71
C GLY A 140 -4.12 -8.19 2.83
N ALA A 141 -5.26 -7.74 3.36
CA ALA A 141 -6.53 -7.75 2.66
C ALA A 141 -6.56 -6.88 1.40
N VAL A 142 -5.89 -5.72 1.42
CA VAL A 142 -5.83 -4.82 0.25
C VAL A 142 -4.70 -5.18 -0.73
N GLY A 143 -3.87 -6.17 -0.43
CA GLY A 143 -2.69 -6.48 -1.24
C GLY A 143 -1.69 -5.31 -1.26
N GLY A 144 -1.44 -4.72 -0.09
CA GLY A 144 -0.66 -3.50 0.06
C GLY A 144 0.84 -3.65 -0.23
N SER A 145 1.52 -2.52 -0.28
CA SER A 145 2.95 -2.42 -0.58
C SER A 145 3.83 -2.95 0.55
N THR A 146 4.96 -3.55 0.21
CA THR A 146 6.03 -3.93 1.15
C THR A 146 6.62 -2.73 1.89
N ASN A 147 6.58 -1.54 1.30
CA ASN A 147 7.04 -0.30 1.94
C ASN A 147 6.27 0.03 3.23
N ALA A 148 5.05 -0.51 3.39
CA ALA A 148 4.28 -0.35 4.62
C ALA A 148 5.04 -0.85 5.85
N VAL A 149 5.84 -1.91 5.74
CA VAL A 149 6.62 -2.48 6.84
C VAL A 149 7.53 -1.42 7.46
N ILE A 150 8.33 -0.76 6.63
CA ILE A 150 9.29 0.26 7.10
C ILE A 150 8.55 1.49 7.66
N HIS A 151 7.51 1.93 6.97
CA HIS A 151 6.76 3.12 7.39
C HIS A 151 6.02 2.89 8.71
N MET A 152 5.41 1.72 8.88
CA MET A 152 4.70 1.36 10.11
C MET A 152 5.68 1.16 11.27
N ALA A 153 6.82 0.49 11.04
CA ALA A 153 7.89 0.37 12.04
C ALA A 153 8.42 1.74 12.48
N ALA A 154 8.60 2.68 11.53
CA ALA A 154 9.05 4.02 11.84
C ALA A 154 8.03 4.85 12.65
N ILE A 155 6.73 4.65 12.44
CA ILE A 155 5.67 5.29 13.24
C ILE A 155 5.59 4.63 14.62
N ALA A 156 5.58 3.29 14.68
CA ALA A 156 5.53 2.53 15.93
C ALA A 156 6.69 2.88 16.86
N GLY A 157 7.92 2.96 16.34
CA GLY A 157 9.09 3.36 17.11
C GLY A 157 9.01 4.78 17.67
N ARG A 158 8.28 5.72 17.04
CA ARG A 158 8.03 7.05 17.59
C ARG A 158 6.99 7.07 18.71
N MET A 159 6.11 6.06 18.72
CA MET A 159 5.09 5.86 19.75
C MET A 159 5.55 4.87 20.84
N GLU A 160 6.82 4.46 20.81
CA GLU A 160 7.40 3.47 21.74
C GLU A 160 6.65 2.11 21.72
N ILE A 161 6.03 1.79 20.58
CA ILE A 161 5.33 0.52 20.36
C ILE A 161 6.29 -0.45 19.67
N ASP A 162 6.55 -1.60 20.31
CA ASP A 162 7.35 -2.68 19.73
C ASP A 162 6.56 -3.36 18.61
N LEU A 163 6.96 -3.08 17.35
CA LEU A 163 6.41 -3.66 16.13
C LEU A 163 7.50 -4.39 15.37
N THR A 164 7.42 -5.71 15.36
CA THR A 164 8.44 -6.61 14.80
C THR A 164 8.01 -7.25 13.49
N LEU A 165 8.95 -7.87 12.77
CA LEU A 165 8.61 -8.68 11.59
C LEU A 165 7.76 -9.90 11.95
N ASP A 166 7.91 -10.46 13.15
CA ASP A 166 7.09 -11.58 13.60
C ASP A 166 5.60 -11.17 13.77
N ASP A 167 5.30 -9.90 14.09
CA ASP A 167 3.93 -9.37 14.08
C ASP A 167 3.36 -9.35 12.65
N TRP A 168 4.18 -8.98 11.66
CA TRP A 168 3.77 -9.01 10.24
C TRP A 168 3.47 -10.43 9.76
N GLU A 169 4.32 -11.40 10.09
CA GLU A 169 4.10 -12.81 9.76
C GLU A 169 2.82 -13.34 10.42
N ARG A 170 2.67 -13.12 11.72
CA ARG A 170 1.53 -13.60 12.49
C ARG A 170 0.20 -12.99 12.01
N CYS A 171 0.13 -11.67 11.88
CA CYS A 171 -1.10 -10.98 11.49
C CYS A 171 -1.42 -11.16 10.01
N GLY A 172 -0.39 -11.20 9.14
CA GLY A 172 -0.58 -11.36 7.70
C GLY A 172 -1.04 -12.76 7.30
N LYS A 173 -0.65 -13.79 8.05
CA LYS A 173 -0.94 -15.20 7.74
C LYS A 173 -2.44 -15.53 7.76
N GLU A 174 -3.23 -14.80 8.52
CA GLU A 174 -4.65 -15.08 8.73
C GLU A 174 -5.57 -14.42 7.69
N VAL A 175 -5.02 -13.56 6.83
CA VAL A 175 -5.82 -12.68 5.97
C VAL A 175 -5.53 -12.93 4.50
N PRO A 176 -6.53 -13.36 3.71
CA PRO A 176 -6.40 -13.44 2.26
C PRO A 176 -6.39 -12.05 1.62
N THR A 177 -5.84 -11.92 0.41
CA THR A 177 -6.03 -10.69 -0.37
C THR A 177 -7.45 -10.66 -0.95
N LEU A 178 -8.22 -9.66 -0.55
CA LEU A 178 -9.60 -9.48 -0.97
C LEU A 178 -9.74 -8.44 -2.10
N VAL A 179 -8.83 -7.46 -2.16
CA VAL A 179 -8.96 -6.33 -3.07
C VAL A 179 -8.24 -6.61 -4.39
N ASN A 180 -9.00 -6.58 -5.49
CA ASN A 180 -8.54 -6.90 -6.84
C ASN A 180 -8.02 -5.65 -7.56
N LEU A 181 -6.96 -5.05 -7.03
CA LEU A 181 -6.33 -3.85 -7.58
C LEU A 181 -4.95 -4.12 -8.15
N GLN A 182 -4.60 -3.42 -9.21
CA GLN A 182 -3.22 -3.37 -9.69
C GLN A 182 -2.26 -2.91 -8.56
N PRO A 183 -1.05 -3.47 -8.48
CA PRO A 183 -0.38 -4.38 -9.41
C PRO A 183 -0.75 -5.85 -9.26
N SER A 184 -1.38 -6.27 -8.19
CA SER A 184 -1.70 -7.70 -7.94
C SER A 184 -2.98 -8.17 -8.62
N GLY A 185 -3.83 -7.26 -9.05
CA GLY A 185 -5.14 -7.51 -9.66
C GLY A 185 -5.39 -6.65 -10.88
N THR A 186 -6.66 -6.35 -11.15
CA THR A 186 -7.11 -5.77 -12.42
C THR A 186 -7.54 -4.31 -12.31
N TYR A 187 -8.26 -3.96 -11.26
CA TYR A 187 -8.92 -2.65 -11.10
C TYR A 187 -7.99 -1.58 -10.53
N LEU A 188 -8.48 -0.35 -10.40
CA LEU A 188 -7.76 0.81 -9.90
C LEU A 188 -8.49 1.44 -8.70
N MET A 189 -7.91 2.46 -8.09
CA MET A 189 -8.41 3.06 -6.84
C MET A 189 -9.77 3.74 -6.99
N GLU A 190 -10.11 4.27 -8.16
CA GLU A 190 -11.43 4.84 -8.44
C GLU A 190 -12.51 3.74 -8.37
N ASP A 191 -12.25 2.57 -8.99
CA ASP A 191 -13.13 1.40 -8.92
C ASP A 191 -13.29 0.92 -7.47
N PHE A 192 -12.20 0.89 -6.72
CA PHE A 192 -12.20 0.53 -5.30
C PHE A 192 -13.07 1.47 -4.48
N TYR A 193 -12.95 2.77 -4.72
CA TYR A 193 -13.80 3.75 -4.02
C TYR A 193 -15.28 3.50 -4.27
N TYR A 194 -15.68 3.31 -5.54
CA TYR A 194 -17.09 3.07 -5.89
C TYR A 194 -17.57 1.67 -5.48
N ALA A 195 -16.68 0.70 -5.31
CA ALA A 195 -17.04 -0.61 -4.74
C ALA A 195 -17.32 -0.60 -3.23
N GLY A 196 -17.08 0.53 -2.56
CA GLY A 196 -17.29 0.71 -1.12
C GLY A 196 -16.02 1.12 -0.36
N GLY A 197 -14.86 1.07 -1.01
CA GLY A 197 -13.58 1.52 -0.48
C GLY A 197 -13.11 0.75 0.76
N LEU A 198 -12.23 1.37 1.52
CA LEU A 198 -11.67 0.77 2.73
C LEU A 198 -12.72 0.41 3.78
N PRO A 199 -13.77 1.20 4.04
CA PRO A 199 -14.83 0.81 4.98
C PRO A 199 -15.50 -0.53 4.68
N ALA A 200 -15.69 -0.88 3.39
CA ALA A 200 -16.24 -2.18 3.01
C ALA A 200 -15.28 -3.34 3.31
N VAL A 201 -13.97 -3.13 3.13
CA VAL A 201 -12.93 -4.11 3.52
C VAL A 201 -12.90 -4.28 5.03
N LEU A 202 -12.91 -3.19 5.79
CA LEU A 202 -12.93 -3.22 7.25
C LEU A 202 -14.16 -3.96 7.77
N ASN A 203 -15.34 -3.73 7.17
CA ASN A 203 -16.53 -4.49 7.54
C ASN A 203 -16.38 -5.98 7.32
N ARG A 204 -15.85 -6.42 6.17
CA ARG A 204 -15.60 -7.86 5.90
C ARG A 204 -14.64 -8.50 6.90
N LEU A 205 -13.61 -7.77 7.30
CA LEU A 205 -12.65 -8.25 8.30
C LEU A 205 -13.27 -8.29 9.70
N LEU A 206 -14.11 -7.31 10.05
CA LEU A 206 -14.88 -7.30 11.31
C LEU A 206 -15.86 -8.48 11.41
N ASP A 207 -16.59 -8.77 10.34
CA ASP A 207 -17.54 -9.88 10.28
C ASP A 207 -16.87 -11.26 10.48
N LYS A 208 -15.57 -11.36 10.13
CA LYS A 208 -14.75 -12.55 10.39
C LYS A 208 -14.04 -12.53 11.74
N GLY A 209 -14.23 -11.49 12.55
CA GLY A 209 -13.58 -11.36 13.86
C GLY A 209 -12.06 -11.16 13.78
N LEU A 210 -11.56 -10.67 12.63
CA LEU A 210 -10.13 -10.50 12.39
C LEU A 210 -9.58 -9.17 12.93
N LEU A 211 -10.43 -8.18 13.20
CA LEU A 211 -10.01 -6.86 13.68
C LEU A 211 -10.36 -6.64 15.15
N TYR A 212 -9.56 -5.87 15.84
CA TYR A 212 -9.89 -5.28 17.12
C TYR A 212 -10.90 -4.15 16.90
N GLY A 213 -12.19 -4.49 16.91
CA GLY A 213 -13.27 -3.59 16.54
C GLY A 213 -13.41 -2.40 17.49
N GLU A 214 -12.98 -2.54 18.75
CA GLU A 214 -13.05 -1.49 19.78
C GLU A 214 -11.90 -0.48 19.70
N ALA A 215 -10.93 -0.64 18.78
CA ALA A 215 -9.87 0.33 18.57
C ALA A 215 -10.47 1.71 18.22
N LEU A 216 -10.00 2.74 18.96
CA LEU A 216 -10.52 4.11 18.87
C LEU A 216 -10.05 4.79 17.57
N THR A 217 -10.84 5.75 17.08
CA THR A 217 -10.49 6.55 15.91
C THR A 217 -10.63 8.04 16.19
N VAL A 218 -10.07 8.87 15.30
CA VAL A 218 -10.07 10.35 15.43
C VAL A 218 -11.46 10.96 15.59
N ASN A 219 -12.53 10.31 15.14
CA ASN A 219 -13.90 10.85 15.29
C ASN A 219 -14.53 10.51 16.66
N GLY A 220 -13.79 9.86 17.57
CA GLY A 220 -14.27 9.45 18.89
C GLY A 220 -15.10 8.17 18.88
N LYS A 221 -15.22 7.50 17.73
CA LYS A 221 -15.89 6.20 17.57
C LYS A 221 -14.86 5.10 17.36
N THR A 222 -15.28 3.87 17.58
CA THR A 222 -14.46 2.69 17.33
C THR A 222 -14.42 2.32 15.83
N ILE A 223 -13.46 1.49 15.45
CA ILE A 223 -13.39 0.92 14.08
C ILE A 223 -14.70 0.22 13.73
N LYS A 224 -15.29 -0.53 14.66
CA LYS A 224 -16.56 -1.24 14.47
C LYS A 224 -17.75 -0.29 14.28
N GLU A 225 -17.88 0.72 15.13
CA GLU A 225 -18.96 1.71 15.01
C GLU A 225 -18.93 2.48 13.68
N ASN A 226 -17.73 2.73 13.16
CA ASN A 226 -17.55 3.43 11.89
C ASN A 226 -17.88 2.54 10.68
N ASN A 227 -17.60 1.23 10.74
CA ASN A 227 -17.53 0.41 9.53
C ASN A 227 -18.52 -0.77 9.47
N SER A 228 -19.15 -1.18 10.58
CA SER A 228 -20.03 -2.37 10.63
C SER A 228 -21.27 -2.31 9.72
N LYS A 229 -21.61 -1.15 9.18
CA LYS A 229 -22.72 -0.98 8.25
C LYS A 229 -22.27 -0.66 6.81
N SER A 230 -20.96 -0.72 6.56
CA SER A 230 -20.41 -0.43 5.24
C SER A 230 -20.71 -1.56 4.26
N VAL A 231 -21.18 -1.19 3.07
CA VAL A 231 -21.62 -2.13 2.05
C VAL A 231 -20.57 -2.22 0.94
N CYS A 232 -20.31 -3.44 0.48
CA CYS A 232 -19.60 -3.67 -0.77
C CYS A 232 -20.60 -3.63 -1.93
N TRP A 233 -20.35 -2.80 -2.93
CA TRP A 233 -21.20 -2.63 -4.10
C TRP A 233 -20.72 -3.40 -5.33
N ASN A 234 -19.48 -3.92 -5.28
CA ASN A 234 -18.89 -4.68 -6.38
C ASN A 234 -17.93 -5.75 -5.82
N ASP A 235 -18.39 -7.01 -5.85
CA ASP A 235 -17.63 -8.16 -5.36
C ASP A 235 -16.49 -8.59 -6.29
N ASP A 236 -16.41 -8.06 -7.52
CA ASP A 236 -15.26 -8.28 -8.39
C ASP A 236 -14.07 -7.42 -8.01
N VAL A 237 -14.32 -6.23 -7.47
CA VAL A 237 -13.28 -5.29 -6.98
C VAL A 237 -12.87 -5.61 -5.54
N ILE A 238 -13.84 -5.84 -4.65
CA ILE A 238 -13.60 -6.25 -3.26
C ILE A 238 -14.15 -7.67 -3.09
N ARG A 239 -13.30 -8.66 -3.20
CA ARG A 239 -13.63 -10.10 -3.18
C ARG A 239 -14.13 -10.56 -1.81
N THR A 240 -14.94 -11.60 -1.81
CA THR A 240 -15.38 -12.27 -0.57
C THR A 240 -14.31 -13.21 -0.03
N PHE A 241 -14.43 -13.63 1.24
CA PHE A 241 -13.53 -14.62 1.83
C PHE A 241 -13.63 -16.00 1.15
N ASP A 242 -14.78 -16.32 0.56
CA ASP A 242 -14.98 -17.59 -0.15
C ASP A 242 -14.38 -17.58 -1.57
N ASN A 243 -14.15 -16.39 -2.12
CA ASN A 243 -13.52 -16.19 -3.44
C ASN A 243 -12.49 -15.07 -3.39
N PRO A 244 -11.41 -15.19 -2.59
CA PRO A 244 -10.37 -14.17 -2.49
C PRO A 244 -9.54 -14.07 -3.78
N LEU A 245 -8.84 -12.96 -3.98
CA LEU A 245 -7.88 -12.82 -5.06
C LEU A 245 -6.71 -13.81 -4.89
N THR A 246 -6.17 -13.87 -3.67
CA THR A 246 -5.18 -14.88 -3.26
C THR A 246 -5.53 -15.40 -1.86
N LYS A 247 -5.36 -16.69 -1.62
CA LYS A 247 -5.62 -17.32 -0.30
C LYS A 247 -4.59 -16.89 0.74
N ASP A 248 -3.35 -16.73 0.32
CA ASP A 248 -2.24 -16.22 1.12
C ASP A 248 -2.07 -14.74 0.81
N GLY A 249 -2.73 -13.92 1.59
CA GLY A 249 -2.57 -12.47 1.54
C GLY A 249 -1.39 -12.01 2.40
N GLY A 250 -1.07 -10.73 2.24
CA GLY A 250 -0.11 -10.08 3.10
C GLY A 250 1.34 -10.29 2.71
N ILE A 251 2.18 -9.91 3.65
CA ILE A 251 3.63 -9.95 3.52
C ILE A 251 4.14 -11.17 4.27
N LYS A 252 5.04 -11.93 3.65
CA LYS A 252 5.74 -13.06 4.28
C LYS A 252 7.09 -12.63 4.77
N VAL A 253 7.50 -13.18 5.90
CA VAL A 253 8.82 -12.96 6.48
C VAL A 253 9.70 -14.17 6.17
N LEU A 254 10.81 -13.92 5.50
CA LEU A 254 11.78 -14.93 5.12
C LEU A 254 13.02 -14.82 6.01
N LYS A 255 13.59 -15.94 6.42
CA LYS A 255 14.83 -15.98 7.20
C LYS A 255 15.82 -16.93 6.53
N GLY A 256 17.10 -16.54 6.53
CA GLY A 256 18.17 -17.34 5.94
C GLY A 256 19.53 -16.72 6.17
N ASN A 257 20.57 -17.34 5.64
CA ASN A 257 21.95 -16.88 5.82
C ASN A 257 22.24 -15.50 5.19
N ILE A 258 21.46 -15.09 4.16
CA ILE A 258 21.57 -13.76 3.54
C ILE A 258 20.80 -12.72 4.38
N ALA A 259 19.74 -13.12 5.06
CA ALA A 259 18.88 -12.26 5.87
C ALA A 259 18.55 -12.92 7.21
N PRO A 260 19.52 -13.02 8.13
CA PRO A 260 19.33 -13.72 9.41
C PRO A 260 18.28 -13.04 10.30
N ASP A 261 18.18 -11.72 10.24
CA ASP A 261 17.21 -10.93 10.99
C ASP A 261 15.85 -10.83 10.30
N GLY A 262 15.75 -11.36 9.10
CA GLY A 262 14.53 -11.41 8.30
C GLY A 262 14.57 -10.53 7.04
N ALA A 263 13.82 -10.98 6.05
CA ALA A 263 13.50 -10.25 4.83
C ALA A 263 11.99 -10.35 4.59
N ILE A 264 11.45 -9.54 3.70
CA ILE A 264 10.02 -9.53 3.38
C ILE A 264 9.79 -9.89 1.92
N LEU A 265 8.72 -10.63 1.68
CA LEU A 265 8.23 -10.99 0.36
C LEU A 265 6.74 -10.70 0.27
N LYS A 266 6.32 -10.14 -0.86
CA LYS A 266 4.90 -10.04 -1.26
C LYS A 266 4.58 -11.19 -2.22
N PRO A 267 3.93 -12.28 -1.77
CA PRO A 267 3.68 -13.45 -2.62
C PRO A 267 2.85 -13.14 -3.86
N SER A 268 1.88 -12.21 -3.74
CA SER A 268 1.02 -11.79 -4.86
C SER A 268 1.78 -11.08 -6.00
N ALA A 269 3.03 -10.66 -5.78
CA ALA A 269 3.90 -10.07 -6.78
C ALA A 269 4.95 -11.06 -7.32
N ALA A 270 5.02 -12.27 -6.76
CA ALA A 270 5.97 -13.29 -7.17
C ALA A 270 5.32 -14.28 -8.16
N SER A 271 6.05 -14.64 -9.20
CA SER A 271 5.62 -15.71 -10.10
C SER A 271 5.63 -17.06 -9.37
N PRO A 272 4.57 -17.88 -9.47
CA PRO A 272 4.46 -19.13 -8.70
C PRO A 272 5.64 -20.10 -8.88
N HIS A 273 6.23 -20.17 -10.07
CA HIS A 273 7.37 -21.06 -10.37
C HIS A 273 8.66 -20.58 -9.70
N LEU A 274 8.76 -19.33 -9.26
CA LEU A 274 9.90 -18.75 -8.57
C LEU A 274 9.82 -18.88 -7.04
N MET A 275 8.73 -19.41 -6.49
CA MET A 275 8.59 -19.62 -5.03
C MET A 275 9.57 -20.64 -4.48
N GLN A 276 10.08 -21.54 -5.32
CA GLN A 276 11.22 -22.43 -5.05
C GLN A 276 12.18 -22.31 -6.23
N HIS A 277 13.29 -21.60 -6.02
CA HIS A 277 14.20 -21.29 -7.10
C HIS A 277 15.65 -21.30 -6.62
N THR A 278 16.55 -21.78 -7.48
CA THR A 278 17.99 -21.69 -7.30
C THR A 278 18.59 -21.18 -8.60
N GLY A 279 19.37 -20.12 -8.52
CA GLY A 279 19.95 -19.49 -9.69
C GLY A 279 21.28 -18.81 -9.38
N LYS A 280 21.95 -18.37 -10.44
CA LYS A 280 23.17 -17.57 -10.36
C LYS A 280 22.85 -16.21 -9.78
N ALA A 281 23.56 -15.79 -8.73
CA ALA A 281 23.45 -14.45 -8.20
C ALA A 281 24.21 -13.45 -9.09
N VAL A 282 23.52 -12.42 -9.56
CA VAL A 282 24.11 -11.25 -10.24
C VAL A 282 24.01 -10.06 -9.29
N VAL A 283 25.16 -9.65 -8.75
CA VAL A 283 25.24 -8.71 -7.63
C VAL A 283 25.65 -7.33 -8.12
N PHE A 284 24.89 -6.32 -7.70
CA PHE A 284 25.20 -4.90 -7.90
C PHE A 284 25.53 -4.27 -6.54
N GLU A 285 26.68 -3.60 -6.45
CA GLU A 285 27.15 -3.00 -5.21
C GLU A 285 26.43 -1.70 -4.85
N SER A 286 25.81 -1.03 -5.83
CA SER A 286 25.05 0.21 -5.63
C SER A 286 23.94 0.35 -6.68
N ILE A 287 23.02 1.30 -6.43
CA ILE A 287 21.95 1.65 -7.37
C ILE A 287 22.51 2.26 -8.67
N GLU A 288 23.61 3.02 -8.57
CA GLU A 288 24.29 3.61 -9.72
C GLU A 288 24.91 2.52 -10.60
N GLU A 289 25.53 1.50 -10.00
CA GLU A 289 26.06 0.37 -10.75
C GLU A 289 24.93 -0.41 -11.44
N PHE A 290 23.81 -0.61 -10.76
CA PHE A 290 22.64 -1.26 -11.33
C PHE A 290 22.13 -0.50 -12.56
N HIS A 291 21.87 0.81 -12.44
CA HIS A 291 21.39 1.62 -13.56
C HIS A 291 22.35 1.65 -14.75
N ASN A 292 23.65 1.65 -14.49
CA ASN A 292 24.66 1.67 -15.55
C ASN A 292 24.80 0.33 -16.30
N LYS A 293 24.43 -0.78 -15.66
CA LYS A 293 24.68 -2.13 -16.20
C LYS A 293 23.43 -2.87 -16.65
N ILE A 294 22.24 -2.52 -16.12
CA ILE A 294 21.05 -3.35 -16.34
C ILE A 294 20.61 -3.41 -17.80
N HIS A 295 20.94 -2.39 -18.58
CA HIS A 295 20.66 -2.34 -20.03
C HIS A 295 21.85 -2.78 -20.90
N ASP A 296 22.96 -3.24 -20.31
CA ASP A 296 24.09 -3.75 -21.08
C ASP A 296 23.72 -5.11 -21.71
N PRO A 297 23.70 -5.21 -23.05
CA PRO A 297 23.38 -6.47 -23.73
C PRO A 297 24.39 -7.61 -23.46
N ASN A 298 25.58 -7.27 -22.89
CA ASN A 298 26.59 -8.24 -22.51
C ASN A 298 26.51 -8.63 -21.02
N LEU A 299 25.53 -8.10 -20.28
CA LEU A 299 25.32 -8.49 -18.89
C LEU A 299 25.00 -10.01 -18.83
N ASP A 300 25.82 -10.74 -18.08
CA ASP A 300 25.68 -12.19 -17.95
C ASP A 300 24.49 -12.57 -17.04
N VAL A 301 23.27 -12.42 -17.60
CA VAL A 301 22.00 -12.75 -16.95
C VAL A 301 21.19 -13.66 -17.88
N ASP A 302 20.40 -14.53 -17.29
CA ASP A 302 19.39 -15.36 -17.93
C ASP A 302 18.11 -15.41 -17.11
N GLU A 303 17.10 -16.12 -17.56
CA GLU A 303 15.81 -16.30 -16.91
C GLU A 303 15.87 -16.93 -15.51
N ASN A 304 16.99 -17.59 -15.17
CA ASN A 304 17.22 -18.25 -13.89
C ASN A 304 18.06 -17.38 -12.95
N SER A 305 18.59 -16.27 -13.41
CA SER A 305 19.46 -15.40 -12.61
C SER A 305 18.66 -14.69 -11.50
N ILE A 306 19.31 -14.50 -10.35
CA ILE A 306 18.79 -13.76 -9.20
C ILE A 306 19.56 -12.45 -9.10
N LEU A 307 18.89 -11.33 -9.38
CA LEU A 307 19.47 -10.00 -9.25
C LEU A 307 19.52 -9.59 -7.78
N VAL A 308 20.69 -9.20 -7.30
CA VAL A 308 20.94 -8.81 -5.91
C VAL A 308 21.49 -7.38 -5.89
N LEU A 309 20.69 -6.45 -5.41
CA LEU A 309 21.11 -5.06 -5.24
C LEU A 309 21.50 -4.81 -3.78
N LYS A 310 22.75 -4.42 -3.55
CA LYS A 310 23.30 -4.11 -2.23
C LYS A 310 23.14 -2.63 -1.89
N ASN A 311 23.22 -2.31 -0.60
CA ASN A 311 23.33 -0.95 -0.05
C ASN A 311 22.15 -0.02 -0.38
N CYS A 312 20.95 -0.54 -0.65
CA CYS A 312 19.73 0.21 -0.94
C CYS A 312 18.70 0.16 0.20
N GLY A 313 19.11 -0.24 1.39
CA GLY A 313 18.24 -0.29 2.56
C GLY A 313 17.96 1.10 3.16
N PRO A 314 17.04 1.19 4.13
CA PRO A 314 16.62 2.47 4.72
C PRO A 314 17.67 3.10 5.64
N LYS A 315 18.68 2.35 6.08
CA LYS A 315 19.73 2.85 6.97
C LYS A 315 20.59 3.88 6.24
N GLY A 316 20.60 5.12 6.73
CA GLY A 316 21.29 6.23 6.10
C GLY A 316 20.48 6.96 5.02
N TYR A 317 19.27 6.49 4.70
CA TYR A 317 18.33 7.14 3.79
C TYR A 317 17.07 7.61 4.54
N PRO A 318 16.34 8.61 4.02
CA PRO A 318 15.06 9.03 4.61
C PRO A 318 13.92 8.01 4.43
N GLY A 319 14.17 6.93 3.73
CA GLY A 319 13.28 5.82 3.42
C GLY A 319 14.03 4.77 2.63
N MET A 320 13.34 3.94 1.84
CA MET A 320 13.99 3.09 0.83
C MET A 320 14.24 3.91 -0.44
N ALA A 321 15.39 3.69 -1.08
CA ALA A 321 15.61 4.19 -2.42
C ALA A 321 14.60 3.54 -3.39
N GLU A 322 14.00 4.35 -4.25
CA GLU A 322 13.20 3.83 -5.36
C GLU A 322 14.15 3.19 -6.37
N VAL A 323 13.94 1.91 -6.63
CA VAL A 323 14.67 1.15 -7.63
C VAL A 323 13.70 0.87 -8.76
N GLY A 324 13.39 1.91 -9.52
CA GLY A 324 12.61 1.81 -10.72
C GLY A 324 13.53 1.92 -11.94
N ASN A 325 13.23 1.22 -13.00
CA ASN A 325 13.83 1.39 -14.31
C ASN A 325 12.80 1.92 -15.27
#